data_c2f0170e4adeb91a5a16945116c8019b
#
_entry.id   c2f0170e4adeb91a5a16945116c8019b
#
_cell.length_a   1.000
_cell.length_b   1.000
_cell.length_c   1.000
_cell.angle_alpha   90.00
_cell.angle_beta   90.00
_cell.angle_gamma   90.00
#
_symmetry.space_group_name_H-M   'P 1'
#
loop_
_entity.id
_entity.type
_entity.pdbx_description
1 polymer ?
#
loop_
_entity_poly.entity_id
_entity_poly.type
_entity_poly.pdbx_seq_one_letter_code
_entity_poly.pdbx_strand_id
1 'polypeptide(L)'
;MQTLISNKEKIFEIIEKVENFDSSMITHYYYPNISIYDDTISIVMTSSNRSRQVYYTLDRIEKSSFKHIHVIIVDDSDVDPIIHSMINGYAFYIDLIIIRKENKNWINPVVNYNIGFKFIKGSNVVIQNSEVCHVGDVLGWISNNITDNNYYCFDVKAVESFEANNEIYKIKDLTKTVYSIENIFKKYEPWYHGRNNLTNYHFLTAMTRNTFESVKNFSYDYTFGVDFDDNDFVLKIKSKNINIVNLFHDEYFFGGIHLYHTSSYLKWVNVESNSEILKKKLEHYDNFNEYIDFL
;
A
#
# COMPACT_ATOMS: atom_id res chain seq x y z
N MET A 1 -3.20 -27.44 -3.46
CA MET A 1 -1.90 -27.97 -3.87
C MET A 1 -1.78 -28.18 -5.38
N GLN A 2 -2.67 -28.91 -6.06
CA GLN A 2 -2.65 -29.02 -7.53
C GLN A 2 -2.77 -27.67 -8.25
N THR A 3 -3.60 -26.75 -7.78
CA THR A 3 -3.77 -25.40 -8.36
C THR A 3 -2.51 -24.55 -8.21
N LEU A 4 -1.81 -24.64 -7.08
CA LEU A 4 -0.51 -23.97 -6.86
C LEU A 4 0.56 -24.46 -7.83
N ILE A 5 0.64 -25.79 -8.02
CA ILE A 5 1.60 -26.40 -8.95
C ILE A 5 1.30 -26.00 -10.40
N SER A 6 0.03 -25.96 -10.80
CA SER A 6 -0.39 -25.57 -12.17
C SER A 6 -0.13 -24.08 -12.47
N ASN A 7 -0.04 -23.23 -11.44
CA ASN A 7 0.21 -21.79 -11.60
C ASN A 7 1.70 -21.42 -11.44
N LYS A 8 2.53 -22.34 -10.99
CA LYS A 8 3.94 -22.08 -10.67
C LYS A 8 4.72 -21.55 -11.88
N GLU A 9 4.58 -22.17 -13.03
CA GLU A 9 5.24 -21.72 -14.26
C GLU A 9 4.81 -20.31 -14.67
N LYS A 10 3.51 -20.01 -14.56
CA LYS A 10 2.98 -18.66 -14.83
C LYS A 10 3.52 -17.61 -13.87
N ILE A 11 3.68 -17.97 -12.60
CA ILE A 11 4.24 -17.06 -11.60
C ILE A 11 5.71 -16.79 -11.90
N PHE A 12 6.50 -17.81 -12.26
CA PHE A 12 7.89 -17.61 -12.65
C PHE A 12 8.03 -16.71 -13.89
N GLU A 13 7.15 -16.86 -14.88
CA GLU A 13 7.11 -15.95 -16.03
C GLU A 13 6.81 -14.50 -15.62
N ILE A 14 5.88 -14.29 -14.68
CA ILE A 14 5.57 -12.96 -14.15
C ILE A 14 6.78 -12.40 -13.41
N ILE A 15 7.39 -13.19 -12.51
CA ILE A 15 8.59 -12.78 -11.75
C ILE A 15 9.70 -12.38 -12.72
N GLU A 16 9.99 -13.18 -13.74
CA GLU A 16 11.02 -12.87 -14.74
C GLU A 16 10.75 -11.56 -15.46
N LYS A 17 9.52 -11.32 -15.90
CA LYS A 17 9.12 -10.04 -16.54
C LYS A 17 9.25 -8.86 -15.58
N VAL A 18 8.88 -9.03 -14.31
CA VAL A 18 9.03 -8.00 -13.26
C VAL A 18 10.51 -7.72 -12.99
N GLU A 19 11.32 -8.77 -12.86
CA GLU A 19 12.77 -8.62 -12.59
C GLU A 19 13.50 -7.90 -13.74
N ASN A 20 13.10 -8.15 -14.97
CA ASN A 20 13.73 -7.57 -16.16
C ASN A 20 13.11 -6.23 -16.61
N PHE A 21 12.08 -5.73 -15.92
CA PHE A 21 11.33 -4.54 -16.34
C PHE A 21 10.93 -4.58 -17.81
N ASP A 22 10.27 -5.67 -18.21
CA ASP A 22 9.88 -5.89 -19.58
C ASP A 22 9.03 -4.71 -20.12
N SER A 23 9.59 -3.97 -21.05
CA SER A 23 8.94 -2.79 -21.64
C SER A 23 7.66 -3.14 -22.43
N SER A 24 7.45 -4.41 -22.76
CA SER A 24 6.18 -4.88 -23.32
C SER A 24 5.07 -4.91 -22.25
N MET A 25 5.44 -5.09 -20.97
CA MET A 25 4.51 -5.19 -19.85
C MET A 25 4.25 -3.85 -19.18
N ILE A 26 5.25 -2.98 -19.07
CA ILE A 26 5.15 -1.73 -18.31
C ILE A 26 5.50 -0.51 -19.14
N THR A 27 4.90 0.63 -18.80
CA THR A 27 5.32 1.95 -19.25
C THR A 27 5.67 2.77 -18.01
N HIS A 28 6.86 3.32 -17.97
CA HIS A 28 7.37 4.09 -16.84
C HIS A 28 7.49 5.57 -17.19
N TYR A 29 6.82 6.42 -16.40
CA TYR A 29 6.95 7.87 -16.40
C TYR A 29 7.61 8.30 -15.11
N TYR A 30 8.55 9.24 -15.16
CA TYR A 30 9.17 9.81 -13.96
C TYR A 30 9.18 11.34 -14.01
N TYR A 31 8.96 11.94 -12.85
CA TYR A 31 8.88 13.39 -12.67
C TYR A 31 9.82 13.78 -11.51
N PRO A 32 11.07 14.14 -11.82
CA PRO A 32 12.08 14.47 -10.82
C PRO A 32 11.97 15.94 -10.38
N ASN A 33 10.78 16.32 -9.86
CA ASN A 33 10.50 17.68 -9.44
C ASN A 33 11.33 18.14 -8.24
N ILE A 34 11.88 17.18 -7.48
CA ILE A 34 12.89 17.40 -6.44
C ILE A 34 14.04 16.41 -6.58
N SER A 35 15.17 16.70 -5.93
CA SER A 35 16.26 15.74 -5.78
C SER A 35 15.90 14.65 -4.76
N ILE A 36 16.52 13.48 -4.90
CA ILE A 36 16.50 12.44 -3.86
C ILE A 36 17.60 12.76 -2.84
N TYR A 37 17.25 12.79 -1.57
CA TYR A 37 18.13 13.05 -0.44
C TYR A 37 18.25 11.79 0.43
N ASP A 38 19.23 11.76 1.33
CA ASP A 38 19.44 10.62 2.23
C ASP A 38 18.23 10.38 3.15
N ASP A 39 17.50 11.44 3.54
CA ASP A 39 16.32 11.37 4.39
C ASP A 39 14.99 11.24 3.60
N THR A 40 15.03 11.06 2.29
CA THR A 40 13.83 10.91 1.45
C THR A 40 12.93 9.78 1.96
N ILE A 41 11.62 10.03 2.01
CA ILE A 41 10.60 9.02 2.25
C ILE A 41 10.07 8.52 0.90
N SER A 42 10.23 7.23 0.61
CA SER A 42 9.62 6.58 -0.56
C SER A 42 8.26 6.00 -0.17
N ILE A 43 7.20 6.45 -0.83
CA ILE A 43 5.82 5.99 -0.63
C ILE A 43 5.46 5.07 -1.80
N VAL A 44 5.20 3.80 -1.53
CA VAL A 44 4.81 2.82 -2.54
C VAL A 44 3.31 2.55 -2.45
N MET A 45 2.60 2.74 -3.54
CA MET A 45 1.17 2.50 -3.64
C MET A 45 0.78 1.86 -4.96
N THR A 46 -0.29 1.08 -4.94
CA THR A 46 -0.87 0.45 -6.13
C THR A 46 -2.25 1.03 -6.40
N SER A 47 -2.62 1.17 -7.66
CA SER A 47 -3.90 1.72 -8.08
C SER A 47 -4.57 0.82 -9.12
N SER A 48 -5.90 0.70 -9.01
CA SER A 48 -6.74 0.02 -9.99
C SER A 48 -8.11 0.70 -10.05
N ASN A 49 -8.37 1.46 -11.12
CA ASN A 49 -9.66 2.13 -11.38
C ASN A 49 -10.13 3.08 -10.25
N ARG A 50 -9.22 3.93 -9.73
CA ARG A 50 -9.49 4.87 -8.63
C ARG A 50 -8.70 6.18 -8.74
N SER A 51 -8.55 6.70 -9.97
CA SER A 51 -7.71 7.88 -10.24
C SER A 51 -8.07 9.10 -9.38
N ARG A 52 -9.37 9.34 -9.14
CA ARG A 52 -9.84 10.46 -8.31
C ARG A 52 -9.37 10.36 -6.86
N GLN A 53 -9.42 9.17 -6.27
CA GLN A 53 -8.92 8.93 -4.90
C GLN A 53 -7.41 9.16 -4.84
N VAL A 54 -6.69 8.66 -5.84
CA VAL A 54 -5.23 8.87 -5.96
C VAL A 54 -4.89 10.35 -5.98
N TYR A 55 -5.51 11.15 -6.85
CA TYR A 55 -5.24 12.59 -6.93
C TYR A 55 -5.50 13.28 -5.59
N TYR A 56 -6.59 12.94 -4.90
CA TYR A 56 -6.87 13.49 -3.58
C TYR A 56 -5.81 13.08 -2.55
N THR A 57 -5.34 11.85 -2.60
CA THR A 57 -4.25 11.36 -1.74
C THR A 57 -2.95 12.13 -2.00
N LEU A 58 -2.60 12.34 -3.27
CA LEU A 58 -1.41 13.12 -3.66
C LEU A 58 -1.50 14.57 -3.16
N ASP A 59 -2.69 15.21 -3.27
CA ASP A 59 -2.95 16.54 -2.72
C ASP A 59 -2.72 16.61 -1.20
N ARG A 60 -2.98 15.53 -0.48
CA ARG A 60 -2.74 15.45 0.98
C ARG A 60 -1.27 15.21 1.29
N ILE A 61 -0.59 14.37 0.53
CA ILE A 61 0.86 14.17 0.63
C ILE A 61 1.60 15.50 0.43
N GLU A 62 1.18 16.32 -0.54
CA GLU A 62 1.78 17.63 -0.81
C GLU A 62 1.64 18.62 0.36
N LYS A 63 0.61 18.46 1.21
CA LYS A 63 0.37 19.30 2.40
C LYS A 63 1.28 18.94 3.59
N SER A 64 2.00 17.83 3.55
CA SER A 64 2.94 17.48 4.61
C SER A 64 3.97 18.60 4.85
N SER A 65 4.40 18.77 6.10
CA SER A 65 5.51 19.65 6.45
C SER A 65 6.85 19.14 5.90
N PHE A 66 7.03 17.83 5.84
CA PHE A 66 8.18 17.17 5.25
C PHE A 66 8.11 17.21 3.72
N LYS A 67 9.23 17.53 3.04
CA LYS A 67 9.24 17.77 1.59
C LYS A 67 10.11 16.84 0.76
N HIS A 68 11.02 16.08 1.37
CA HIS A 68 11.84 15.12 0.65
C HIS A 68 11.04 13.82 0.41
N ILE A 69 10.06 13.92 -0.48
CA ILE A 69 9.08 12.86 -0.75
C ILE A 69 9.32 12.28 -2.14
N HIS A 70 9.27 10.97 -2.22
CA HIS A 70 9.28 10.19 -3.45
C HIS A 70 8.04 9.30 -3.48
N VAL A 71 7.14 9.51 -4.41
CA VAL A 71 5.92 8.72 -4.59
C VAL A 71 6.09 7.75 -5.75
N ILE A 72 5.84 6.48 -5.50
CA ILE A 72 5.89 5.39 -6.48
C ILE A 72 4.48 4.85 -6.63
N ILE A 73 3.91 4.96 -7.81
CA ILE A 73 2.56 4.50 -8.11
C ILE A 73 2.63 3.44 -9.20
N VAL A 74 2.10 2.24 -8.91
CA VAL A 74 1.91 1.20 -9.91
C VAL A 74 0.43 1.10 -10.22
N ASP A 75 0.06 1.51 -11.43
CA ASP A 75 -1.33 1.58 -11.90
C ASP A 75 -1.62 0.48 -12.92
N ASP A 76 -2.56 -0.39 -12.60
CA ASP A 76 -3.04 -1.46 -13.49
C ASP A 76 -4.49 -1.28 -13.93
N SER A 77 -4.95 -0.04 -13.92
CA SER A 77 -6.32 0.35 -14.27
C SER A 77 -6.65 0.05 -15.73
N ASP A 78 -7.89 -0.37 -15.98
CA ASP A 78 -8.41 -0.61 -17.32
C ASP A 78 -9.53 0.36 -17.74
N VAL A 79 -10.22 0.97 -16.78
CA VAL A 79 -11.37 1.87 -17.00
C VAL A 79 -11.07 3.30 -16.55
N ASP A 80 -10.40 3.47 -15.41
CA ASP A 80 -10.09 4.78 -14.81
C ASP A 80 -8.59 4.87 -14.47
N PRO A 81 -7.70 4.93 -15.50
CA PRO A 81 -6.27 5.00 -15.30
C PRO A 81 -5.82 6.38 -14.82
N ILE A 82 -4.67 6.40 -14.16
CA ILE A 82 -4.00 7.65 -13.81
C ILE A 82 -3.49 8.32 -15.08
N ILE A 83 -3.89 9.57 -15.29
CA ILE A 83 -3.44 10.39 -16.41
C ILE A 83 -2.09 11.02 -16.04
N HIS A 84 -1.03 10.61 -16.69
CA HIS A 84 0.33 11.02 -16.37
C HIS A 84 0.52 12.55 -16.37
N SER A 85 -0.17 13.31 -17.24
CA SER A 85 -0.10 14.76 -17.26
C SER A 85 -0.75 15.44 -16.06
N MET A 86 -1.67 14.75 -15.35
CA MET A 86 -2.34 15.27 -14.15
C MET A 86 -1.44 15.25 -12.91
N ILE A 87 -0.39 14.41 -12.90
CA ILE A 87 0.51 14.27 -11.75
C ILE A 87 1.83 15.05 -11.90
N ASN A 88 2.09 15.62 -13.05
CA ASN A 88 3.33 16.36 -13.32
C ASN A 88 3.50 17.65 -12.48
N GLY A 89 2.41 18.17 -11.90
CA GLY A 89 2.41 19.43 -11.16
C GLY A 89 2.78 19.36 -9.68
N TYR A 90 2.90 18.14 -9.10
CA TYR A 90 3.22 17.98 -7.68
C TYR A 90 4.67 18.32 -7.37
N ALA A 91 4.92 18.88 -6.18
CA ALA A 91 6.23 19.35 -5.75
C ALA A 91 7.12 18.26 -5.15
N PHE A 92 6.93 16.99 -5.50
CA PHE A 92 7.73 15.85 -5.05
C PHE A 92 8.13 14.96 -6.23
N TYR A 93 9.08 14.05 -5.99
CA TYR A 93 9.52 13.10 -7.03
C TYR A 93 8.44 12.03 -7.23
N ILE A 94 8.11 11.71 -8.49
CA ILE A 94 7.12 10.67 -8.82
C ILE A 94 7.71 9.69 -9.83
N ASP A 95 7.59 8.40 -9.51
CA ASP A 95 7.67 7.30 -10.47
C ASP A 95 6.24 6.73 -10.67
N LEU A 96 5.69 6.89 -11.88
CA LEU A 96 4.41 6.29 -12.28
C LEU A 96 4.68 5.13 -13.24
N ILE A 97 4.31 3.94 -12.82
CA ILE A 97 4.44 2.71 -13.58
C ILE A 97 3.05 2.25 -14.00
N ILE A 98 2.81 2.25 -15.31
CA ILE A 98 1.54 1.78 -15.90
C ILE A 98 1.72 0.35 -16.37
N ILE A 99 0.92 -0.57 -15.84
CA ILE A 99 0.84 -1.94 -16.32
C ILE A 99 -0.11 -2.00 -17.52
N ARG A 100 0.36 -2.56 -18.62
CA ARG A 100 -0.46 -2.74 -19.80
C ARG A 100 -1.48 -3.86 -19.58
N LYS A 101 -2.75 -3.56 -19.82
CA LYS A 101 -3.89 -4.46 -19.56
C LYS A 101 -3.71 -5.84 -20.19
N GLU A 102 -3.22 -5.90 -21.43
CA GLU A 102 -2.98 -7.14 -22.18
C GLU A 102 -1.96 -8.07 -21.53
N ASN A 103 -1.12 -7.52 -20.63
CA ASN A 103 -0.08 -8.28 -19.94
C ASN A 103 -0.43 -8.58 -18.47
N LYS A 104 -1.54 -8.03 -17.97
CA LYS A 104 -2.00 -8.30 -16.61
C LYS A 104 -2.72 -9.65 -16.56
N ASN A 105 -2.10 -10.64 -15.98
CA ASN A 105 -2.64 -11.99 -15.78
C ASN A 105 -2.66 -12.41 -14.30
N TRP A 106 -2.67 -11.46 -13.39
CA TRP A 106 -2.78 -11.64 -11.94
C TRP A 106 -3.98 -10.88 -11.37
N ILE A 107 -4.36 -11.22 -10.14
CA ILE A 107 -5.51 -10.63 -9.43
C ILE A 107 -5.02 -9.77 -8.26
N ASN A 108 -4.14 -10.34 -7.42
CA ASN A 108 -3.69 -9.72 -6.18
C ASN A 108 -2.67 -8.59 -6.45
N PRO A 109 -2.71 -7.48 -5.70
CA PRO A 109 -1.78 -6.37 -5.86
C PRO A 109 -0.33 -6.69 -5.47
N VAL A 110 0.00 -7.86 -4.93
CA VAL A 110 1.38 -8.24 -4.56
C VAL A 110 2.37 -8.05 -5.70
N VAL A 111 1.97 -8.36 -6.95
CA VAL A 111 2.81 -8.16 -8.14
C VAL A 111 3.11 -6.68 -8.34
N ASN A 112 2.08 -5.84 -8.24
CA ASN A 112 2.21 -4.39 -8.41
C ASN A 112 3.10 -3.77 -7.30
N TYR A 113 2.90 -4.17 -6.04
CA TYR A 113 3.77 -3.73 -4.95
C TYR A 113 5.22 -4.14 -5.18
N ASN A 114 5.47 -5.39 -5.58
CA ASN A 114 6.81 -5.88 -5.85
C ASN A 114 7.49 -5.14 -7.02
N ILE A 115 6.74 -4.71 -8.03
CA ILE A 115 7.23 -3.80 -9.06
C ILE A 115 7.61 -2.45 -8.43
N GLY A 116 6.71 -1.85 -7.64
CA GLY A 116 6.93 -0.56 -6.99
C GLY A 116 8.14 -0.55 -6.07
N PHE A 117 8.38 -1.63 -5.33
CA PHE A 117 9.50 -1.74 -4.40
C PHE A 117 10.88 -1.62 -5.09
N LYS A 118 10.99 -1.95 -6.37
CA LYS A 118 12.22 -1.78 -7.15
C LYS A 118 12.63 -0.32 -7.35
N PHE A 119 11.69 0.62 -7.19
CA PHE A 119 11.92 2.05 -7.37
C PHE A 119 12.23 2.78 -6.05
N ILE A 120 12.23 2.11 -4.91
CA ILE A 120 12.53 2.72 -3.61
C ILE A 120 13.93 3.36 -3.64
N LYS A 121 14.00 4.66 -3.34
CA LYS A 121 15.23 5.45 -3.31
C LYS A 121 15.53 6.01 -1.92
N GLY A 122 14.49 6.26 -1.12
CA GLY A 122 14.62 6.90 0.20
C GLY A 122 15.13 5.97 1.30
N SER A 123 15.53 6.58 2.43
CA SER A 123 15.92 5.86 3.66
C SER A 123 14.72 5.34 4.45
N ASN A 124 13.54 5.90 4.20
CA ASN A 124 12.29 5.51 4.83
C ASN A 124 11.30 5.04 3.78
N VAL A 125 10.56 3.99 4.09
CA VAL A 125 9.60 3.35 3.20
C VAL A 125 8.22 3.40 3.82
N VAL A 126 7.26 3.91 3.05
CA VAL A 126 5.83 3.86 3.37
C VAL A 126 5.17 2.91 2.37
N ILE A 127 4.39 1.96 2.88
CA ILE A 127 3.52 1.11 2.08
C ILE A 127 2.10 1.54 2.39
N GLN A 128 1.34 1.94 1.38
CA GLN A 128 -0.04 2.35 1.57
C GLN A 128 -0.91 2.05 0.36
N ASN A 129 -2.22 1.98 0.59
CA ASN A 129 -3.18 1.97 -0.49
C ASN A 129 -3.29 3.37 -1.12
N SER A 130 -3.42 3.45 -2.42
CA SER A 130 -3.45 4.72 -3.15
C SER A 130 -4.65 5.61 -2.82
N GLU A 131 -5.72 5.02 -2.30
CA GLU A 131 -6.92 5.70 -1.82
C GLU A 131 -6.88 6.05 -0.32
N VAL A 132 -5.76 5.85 0.35
CA VAL A 132 -5.60 6.25 1.76
C VAL A 132 -5.01 7.64 1.85
N CYS A 133 -5.82 8.62 2.18
CA CYS A 133 -5.37 9.99 2.38
C CYS A 133 -4.98 10.26 3.84
N HIS A 134 -3.89 11.00 4.04
CA HIS A 134 -3.35 11.28 5.36
C HIS A 134 -4.20 12.27 6.15
N VAL A 135 -4.35 12.03 7.45
CA VAL A 135 -4.92 12.93 8.47
C VAL A 135 -3.84 13.20 9.52
N GLY A 136 -3.58 14.47 9.75
CA GLY A 136 -2.39 14.90 10.47
C GLY A 136 -1.15 14.90 9.56
N ASP A 137 -0.02 15.34 10.09
CA ASP A 137 1.25 15.38 9.35
C ASP A 137 2.01 14.07 9.47
N VAL A 138 1.47 13.03 8.83
CA VAL A 138 2.00 11.66 8.90
C VAL A 138 3.46 11.59 8.45
N LEU A 139 3.81 12.23 7.32
CA LEU A 139 5.18 12.15 6.79
C LEU A 139 6.16 12.97 7.63
N GLY A 140 5.72 14.11 8.19
CA GLY A 140 6.52 14.85 9.16
C GLY A 140 6.76 14.04 10.43
N TRP A 141 5.79 13.26 10.89
CA TRP A 141 5.98 12.34 12.01
C TRP A 141 6.98 11.23 11.65
N ILE A 142 6.82 10.59 10.48
CA ILE A 142 7.71 9.51 10.01
C ILE A 142 9.16 10.00 9.96
N SER A 143 9.41 11.17 9.37
CA SER A 143 10.77 11.71 9.22
C SER A 143 11.53 11.88 10.54
N ASN A 144 10.80 12.03 11.66
CA ASN A 144 11.40 12.33 12.96
C ASN A 144 11.40 11.14 13.95
N ASN A 145 10.61 10.08 13.69
CA ASN A 145 10.32 9.12 14.75
C ASN A 145 10.61 7.66 14.40
N ILE A 146 10.67 7.28 13.13
CA ILE A 146 10.87 5.86 12.80
C ILE A 146 12.32 5.45 12.98
N THR A 147 12.49 4.20 13.41
CA THR A 147 13.81 3.60 13.70
C THR A 147 13.87 2.18 13.14
N ASP A 148 15.07 1.64 12.99
CA ASP A 148 15.30 0.28 12.52
C ASP A 148 14.61 -0.76 13.41
N ASN A 149 14.34 -1.89 12.81
CA ASN A 149 13.71 -3.05 13.44
C ASN A 149 12.29 -2.79 13.98
N ASN A 150 11.59 -1.80 13.41
CA ASN A 150 10.19 -1.50 13.72
C ASN A 150 9.35 -1.39 12.46
N TYR A 151 8.13 -1.92 12.53
CA TYR A 151 7.06 -1.81 11.54
C TYR A 151 5.93 -0.99 12.15
N TYR A 152 5.77 0.23 11.69
CA TYR A 152 4.80 1.19 12.23
C TYR A 152 3.48 1.09 11.47
N CYS A 153 2.39 0.83 12.19
CA CYS A 153 1.03 0.76 11.64
C CYS A 153 0.24 1.97 12.12
N PHE A 154 -0.21 2.80 11.18
CA PHE A 154 -1.05 3.95 11.49
C PHE A 154 -2.52 3.53 11.60
N ASP A 155 -3.28 4.27 12.41
CA ASP A 155 -4.73 4.10 12.46
C ASP A 155 -5.35 4.49 11.11
N VAL A 156 -6.20 3.63 10.55
CA VAL A 156 -6.92 3.89 9.31
C VAL A 156 -8.40 3.66 9.52
N LYS A 157 -9.23 4.58 9.04
CA LYS A 157 -10.68 4.47 9.03
C LYS A 157 -11.18 4.39 7.59
N ALA A 158 -11.88 3.31 7.26
CA ALA A 158 -12.38 3.07 5.92
C ALA A 158 -13.87 3.42 5.81
N VAL A 159 -14.20 4.42 5.00
CA VAL A 159 -15.58 4.83 4.76
C VAL A 159 -16.24 4.02 3.65
N GLU A 160 -17.59 3.87 3.69
CA GLU A 160 -18.34 2.93 2.84
C GLU A 160 -19.16 3.58 1.72
N SER A 161 -19.05 4.89 1.51
CA SER A 161 -19.88 5.53 0.51
C SER A 161 -19.21 6.67 -0.23
N PHE A 162 -19.67 6.94 -1.46
CA PHE A 162 -19.26 8.12 -2.23
C PHE A 162 -19.73 9.43 -1.59
N GLU A 163 -20.83 9.40 -0.82
CA GLU A 163 -21.31 10.56 -0.06
C GLU A 163 -20.31 10.94 1.01
N ALA A 164 -19.76 9.97 1.74
CA ALA A 164 -18.70 10.20 2.72
C ALA A 164 -17.44 10.78 2.04
N ASN A 165 -17.01 10.21 0.91
CA ASN A 165 -15.92 10.75 0.13
C ASN A 165 -16.14 12.21 -0.26
N ASN A 166 -17.35 12.54 -0.74
CA ASN A 166 -17.69 13.91 -1.17
C ASN A 166 -17.64 14.91 0.00
N GLU A 167 -17.93 14.49 1.22
CA GLU A 167 -17.74 15.35 2.40
C GLU A 167 -16.26 15.52 2.76
N ILE A 168 -15.48 14.42 2.69
CA ILE A 168 -14.03 14.44 2.92
C ILE A 168 -13.32 15.35 1.90
N TYR A 169 -13.69 15.27 0.63
CA TYR A 169 -13.10 16.11 -0.45
C TYR A 169 -13.32 17.62 -0.24
N LYS A 170 -14.32 18.04 0.54
CA LYS A 170 -14.54 19.46 0.88
C LYS A 170 -13.56 19.98 1.92
N ILE A 171 -12.89 19.12 2.66
CA ILE A 171 -11.93 19.51 3.68
C ILE A 171 -10.61 19.89 2.99
N LYS A 172 -10.25 21.16 3.07
CA LYS A 172 -9.07 21.70 2.38
C LYS A 172 -7.75 21.27 3.01
N ASP A 173 -7.71 21.07 4.32
CA ASP A 173 -6.51 20.75 5.08
C ASP A 173 -6.81 19.72 6.16
N LEU A 174 -6.43 18.47 5.90
CA LEU A 174 -6.55 17.35 6.85
C LEU A 174 -5.43 17.33 7.89
N THR A 175 -4.37 18.12 7.73
CA THR A 175 -3.29 18.19 8.71
C THR A 175 -3.70 18.94 9.97
N LYS A 176 -4.75 19.78 9.90
CA LYS A 176 -5.17 20.71 10.97
C LYS A 176 -6.61 20.52 11.45
N THR A 177 -7.44 19.74 10.79
CA THR A 177 -8.90 19.73 11.01
C THR A 177 -9.45 18.40 11.53
N VAL A 178 -9.02 18.00 12.71
CA VAL A 178 -9.46 16.75 13.37
C VAL A 178 -10.98 16.74 13.64
N TYR A 179 -11.57 17.84 14.09
CA TYR A 179 -13.00 17.91 14.43
C TYR A 179 -13.96 17.68 13.26
N SER A 180 -13.63 18.17 12.07
CA SER A 180 -14.48 17.99 10.89
C SER A 180 -14.57 16.52 10.47
N ILE A 181 -13.50 15.78 10.65
CA ILE A 181 -13.42 14.36 10.32
C ILE A 181 -14.18 13.51 11.32
N GLU A 182 -14.08 13.82 12.61
CA GLU A 182 -14.83 13.09 13.63
C GLU A 182 -16.34 13.15 13.40
N ASN A 183 -16.87 14.29 12.94
CA ASN A 183 -18.28 14.41 12.59
C ASN A 183 -18.64 13.56 11.37
N ILE A 184 -17.75 13.44 10.38
CA ILE A 184 -17.95 12.54 9.24
C ILE A 184 -17.97 11.08 9.71
N PHE A 185 -17.05 10.70 10.58
CA PHE A 185 -16.99 9.33 11.12
C PHE A 185 -18.21 9.00 11.99
N LYS A 186 -18.73 9.95 12.78
CA LYS A 186 -19.97 9.77 13.54
C LYS A 186 -21.19 9.58 12.63
N LYS A 187 -21.19 10.20 11.46
CA LYS A 187 -22.28 10.12 10.48
C LYS A 187 -22.22 8.87 9.60
N TYR A 188 -21.02 8.45 9.21
CA TYR A 188 -20.82 7.42 8.20
C TYR A 188 -20.15 6.14 8.73
N GLU A 189 -19.98 5.99 10.02
CA GLU A 189 -19.45 4.81 10.73
C GLU A 189 -18.49 3.95 9.89
N PRO A 190 -17.15 4.18 9.96
CA PRO A 190 -16.22 3.47 9.11
C PRO A 190 -16.24 1.96 9.38
N TRP A 191 -16.23 1.14 8.31
CA TRP A 191 -16.27 -0.33 8.42
C TRP A 191 -14.99 -0.92 8.98
N TYR A 192 -13.84 -0.28 8.75
CA TYR A 192 -12.56 -0.66 9.33
C TYR A 192 -12.05 0.48 10.20
N HIS A 193 -11.50 0.10 11.34
CA HIS A 193 -10.82 1.02 12.24
C HIS A 193 -9.65 0.28 12.85
N GLY A 194 -8.41 0.69 12.55
CA GLY A 194 -7.19 0.02 12.95
C GLY A 194 -7.09 -0.23 14.46
N ARG A 195 -7.60 0.69 15.28
CA ARG A 195 -7.68 0.54 16.74
C ARG A 195 -8.52 -0.67 17.18
N ASN A 196 -9.59 -0.97 16.49
CA ASN A 196 -10.52 -2.06 16.83
C ASN A 196 -10.17 -3.37 16.12
N ASN A 197 -9.32 -3.31 15.10
CA ASN A 197 -8.91 -4.46 14.30
C ASN A 197 -7.39 -4.45 14.13
N LEU A 198 -6.69 -5.08 15.06
CA LEU A 198 -5.23 -5.13 15.12
C LEU A 198 -4.62 -6.13 14.12
N THR A 199 -5.14 -6.18 12.90
CA THR A 199 -4.59 -7.04 11.83
C THR A 199 -3.32 -6.48 11.22
N ASN A 200 -3.03 -5.17 11.47
CA ASN A 200 -1.84 -4.47 10.98
C ASN A 200 -1.73 -4.45 9.45
N TYR A 201 -2.87 -4.33 8.77
CA TYR A 201 -2.90 -4.20 7.32
C TYR A 201 -2.03 -3.04 6.83
N HIS A 202 -1.41 -3.22 5.68
CA HIS A 202 -0.55 -2.20 5.06
C HIS A 202 -1.33 -1.04 4.40
N PHE A 203 -2.54 -0.74 4.89
CA PHE A 203 -3.30 0.43 4.42
C PHE A 203 -2.50 1.73 4.55
N LEU A 204 -1.73 1.87 5.63
CA LEU A 204 -0.76 2.94 5.85
C LEU A 204 0.26 2.47 6.89
N THR A 205 1.43 2.09 6.44
CA THR A 205 2.51 1.60 7.29
C THR A 205 3.84 2.21 6.90
N ALA A 206 4.78 2.26 7.86
CA ALA A 206 6.10 2.80 7.63
C ALA A 206 7.19 1.97 8.30
N MET A 207 8.37 1.94 7.71
CA MET A 207 9.59 1.37 8.27
C MET A 207 10.82 2.03 7.65
N THR A 208 11.98 1.87 8.28
CA THR A 208 13.23 2.28 7.62
C THR A 208 13.54 1.36 6.44
N ARG A 209 14.33 1.83 5.50
CA ARG A 209 14.79 1.01 4.37
C ARG A 209 15.54 -0.24 4.83
N ASN A 210 16.36 -0.13 5.88
CA ASN A 210 17.09 -1.28 6.44
C ASN A 210 16.12 -2.35 6.93
N THR A 211 15.05 -1.97 7.63
CA THR A 211 13.99 -2.90 8.06
C THR A 211 13.28 -3.49 6.86
N PHE A 212 12.92 -2.68 5.85
CA PHE A 212 12.28 -3.15 4.62
C PHE A 212 13.16 -4.17 3.89
N GLU A 213 14.45 -3.90 3.71
CA GLU A 213 15.38 -4.81 3.02
C GLU A 213 15.53 -6.18 3.71
N SER A 214 15.24 -6.26 5.02
CA SER A 214 15.24 -7.53 5.74
C SER A 214 13.98 -8.37 5.46
N VAL A 215 12.87 -7.73 5.10
CA VAL A 215 11.58 -8.37 4.77
C VAL A 215 11.42 -8.52 3.26
N LYS A 216 11.80 -7.49 2.50
CA LYS A 216 11.71 -7.39 1.04
C LYS A 216 10.26 -7.45 0.53
N ASN A 217 10.03 -8.30 -0.45
CA ASN A 217 8.82 -8.36 -1.26
C ASN A 217 7.63 -9.00 -0.54
N PHE A 218 6.42 -8.71 -1.02
CA PHE A 218 5.25 -9.56 -0.76
C PHE A 218 5.43 -10.92 -1.42
N SER A 219 4.83 -11.96 -0.83
CA SER A 219 4.90 -13.30 -1.38
C SER A 219 4.09 -13.42 -2.67
N TYR A 220 4.71 -13.94 -3.71
CA TYR A 220 4.04 -14.24 -4.98
C TYR A 220 3.05 -15.42 -4.89
N ASP A 221 3.04 -16.15 -3.80
CA ASP A 221 2.09 -17.24 -3.57
C ASP A 221 0.62 -16.78 -3.70
N TYR A 222 0.36 -15.50 -3.42
CA TYR A 222 -0.98 -14.89 -3.43
C TYR A 222 -1.41 -14.33 -4.79
N THR A 223 -0.57 -14.39 -5.82
CA THR A 223 -0.73 -13.73 -7.13
C THR A 223 -2.11 -13.92 -7.78
N PHE A 224 -2.70 -15.10 -7.69
CA PHE A 224 -3.93 -15.48 -8.42
C PHE A 224 -5.19 -15.55 -7.55
N GLY A 225 -5.13 -15.12 -6.31
CA GLY A 225 -6.27 -15.07 -5.40
C GLY A 225 -6.47 -13.66 -4.84
N VAL A 226 -7.54 -13.46 -4.07
CA VAL A 226 -7.80 -12.23 -3.33
C VAL A 226 -7.56 -12.45 -1.85
N ASP A 227 -7.25 -11.36 -1.14
CA ASP A 227 -7.01 -11.30 0.31
C ASP A 227 -5.81 -12.12 0.83
N PHE A 228 -5.54 -12.01 2.10
CA PHE A 228 -4.53 -12.71 2.92
C PHE A 228 -3.07 -12.34 2.68
N ASP A 229 -2.75 -11.55 1.68
CA ASP A 229 -1.40 -11.02 1.45
C ASP A 229 -0.93 -10.10 2.59
N ASP A 230 -1.82 -9.30 3.16
CA ASP A 230 -1.58 -8.49 4.35
C ASP A 230 -1.20 -9.34 5.57
N ASN A 231 -1.98 -10.39 5.82
CA ASN A 231 -1.76 -11.30 6.94
C ASN A 231 -0.42 -12.03 6.79
N ASP A 232 -0.09 -12.45 5.57
CA ASP A 232 1.19 -13.09 5.24
C ASP A 232 2.36 -12.14 5.46
N PHE A 233 2.23 -10.89 5.03
CA PHE A 233 3.29 -9.90 5.23
C PHE A 233 3.54 -9.64 6.73
N VAL A 234 2.49 -9.57 7.54
CA VAL A 234 2.61 -9.46 9.00
C VAL A 234 3.28 -10.70 9.60
N LEU A 235 2.98 -11.91 9.10
CA LEU A 235 3.65 -13.12 9.52
C LEU A 235 5.16 -13.06 9.21
N LYS A 236 5.51 -12.57 8.02
CA LYS A 236 6.90 -12.36 7.59
C LYS A 236 7.63 -11.33 8.48
N ILE A 237 6.98 -10.23 8.82
CA ILE A 237 7.48 -9.22 9.79
C ILE A 237 7.80 -9.88 11.14
N LYS A 238 6.86 -10.66 11.68
CA LYS A 238 7.04 -11.37 12.97
C LYS A 238 8.18 -12.37 12.92
N SER A 239 8.32 -13.12 11.83
CA SER A 239 9.39 -14.13 11.67
C SER A 239 10.80 -13.52 11.66
N LYS A 240 10.91 -12.25 11.34
CA LYS A 240 12.17 -11.49 11.38
C LYS A 240 12.41 -10.79 12.71
N ASN A 241 11.57 -11.05 13.73
CA ASN A 241 11.64 -10.39 15.04
C ASN A 241 11.57 -8.84 14.94
N ILE A 242 10.86 -8.31 13.95
CA ILE A 242 10.60 -6.89 13.80
C ILE A 242 9.45 -6.52 14.71
N ASN A 243 9.61 -5.45 15.49
CA ASN A 243 8.57 -4.98 16.40
C ASN A 243 7.42 -4.33 15.61
N ILE A 244 6.19 -4.72 15.91
CA ILE A 244 4.99 -4.06 15.36
C ILE A 244 4.58 -2.95 16.32
N VAL A 245 4.60 -1.72 15.84
CA VAL A 245 4.26 -0.51 16.61
C VAL A 245 2.95 0.05 16.07
N ASN A 246 1.88 -0.06 16.84
CA ASN A 246 0.58 0.51 16.49
C ASN A 246 0.48 1.96 16.97
N LEU A 247 0.21 2.88 16.06
CA LEU A 247 0.13 4.32 16.29
C LEU A 247 -1.33 4.76 16.41
N PHE A 248 -1.92 4.55 17.59
CA PHE A 248 -3.27 4.95 17.91
C PHE A 248 -3.24 6.03 18.99
N HIS A 249 -3.86 7.18 18.72
CA HIS A 249 -3.96 8.28 19.68
C HIS A 249 -5.37 8.33 20.28
N ASP A 250 -5.48 8.42 21.62
CA ASP A 250 -6.76 8.41 22.31
C ASP A 250 -7.51 9.75 22.21
N GLU A 251 -6.77 10.84 22.12
CA GLU A 251 -7.32 12.19 22.15
C GLU A 251 -7.72 12.73 20.76
N TYR A 252 -7.10 12.22 19.69
CA TYR A 252 -7.36 12.68 18.32
C TYR A 252 -7.04 11.58 17.29
N PHE A 253 -7.69 11.67 16.15
CA PHE A 253 -7.40 10.77 15.03
C PHE A 253 -6.16 11.24 14.26
N PHE A 254 -5.18 10.35 14.13
CA PHE A 254 -3.95 10.57 13.39
C PHE A 254 -3.63 9.31 12.57
N GLY A 255 -3.51 9.45 11.25
CA GLY A 255 -3.29 8.29 10.39
C GLY A 255 -3.86 8.47 8.99
N GLY A 256 -4.77 7.58 8.56
CA GLY A 256 -5.32 7.58 7.21
C GLY A 256 -6.83 7.42 7.12
N ILE A 257 -7.43 7.99 6.08
CA ILE A 257 -8.80 7.67 5.69
C ILE A 257 -8.72 6.86 4.40
N HIS A 258 -9.21 5.62 4.44
CA HIS A 258 -9.43 4.83 3.25
C HIS A 258 -10.73 5.29 2.59
N LEU A 259 -10.58 5.96 1.47
CA LEU A 259 -11.69 6.48 0.68
C LEU A 259 -12.45 5.34 0.01
N TYR A 260 -13.76 5.45 -0.02
CA TYR A 260 -14.61 4.46 -0.67
C TYR A 260 -14.32 4.38 -2.17
N HIS A 261 -14.26 3.16 -2.67
CA HIS A 261 -14.24 2.83 -4.09
C HIS A 261 -15.04 1.55 -4.33
N THR A 262 -15.56 1.40 -5.53
CA THR A 262 -16.14 0.11 -5.93
C THR A 262 -15.02 -0.92 -6.03
N SER A 263 -15.27 -2.12 -5.49
CA SER A 263 -14.33 -3.22 -5.64
C SER A 263 -14.14 -3.54 -7.12
N SER A 264 -12.90 -3.50 -7.59
CA SER A 264 -12.53 -3.91 -8.95
C SER A 264 -12.47 -5.43 -9.11
N TYR A 265 -12.57 -6.17 -8.01
CA TYR A 265 -12.54 -7.62 -8.04
C TYR A 265 -13.96 -8.20 -8.18
N LEU A 266 -14.09 -9.22 -9.00
CA LEU A 266 -15.23 -10.12 -8.89
C LEU A 266 -15.18 -10.70 -7.47
N LYS A 267 -16.14 -10.34 -6.62
CA LYS A 267 -16.22 -10.80 -5.24
C LYS A 267 -16.00 -12.32 -5.22
N TRP A 268 -15.00 -12.75 -4.41
CA TRP A 268 -14.74 -14.15 -4.07
C TRP A 268 -13.99 -15.02 -5.10
N VAL A 269 -13.28 -14.44 -6.05
CA VAL A 269 -12.42 -15.25 -6.94
C VAL A 269 -11.21 -15.76 -6.17
N ASN A 270 -11.11 -17.07 -5.98
CA ASN A 270 -9.96 -17.77 -5.37
C ASN A 270 -9.57 -17.33 -3.94
N VAL A 271 -10.51 -16.76 -3.15
CA VAL A 271 -10.27 -16.44 -1.72
C VAL A 271 -9.90 -17.69 -0.93
N GLU A 272 -10.59 -18.80 -1.16
CA GLU A 272 -10.33 -20.08 -0.49
C GLU A 272 -8.90 -20.57 -0.73
N SER A 273 -8.38 -20.41 -1.96
CA SER A 273 -6.99 -20.76 -2.29
C SER A 273 -5.97 -19.99 -1.45
N ASN A 274 -6.14 -18.67 -1.33
CA ASN A 274 -5.24 -17.82 -0.54
C ASN A 274 -5.35 -18.11 0.96
N SER A 275 -6.55 -18.38 1.46
CA SER A 275 -6.79 -18.81 2.83
C SER A 275 -6.05 -20.11 3.18
N GLU A 276 -6.08 -21.10 2.28
CA GLU A 276 -5.34 -22.36 2.47
C GLU A 276 -3.82 -22.14 2.45
N ILE A 277 -3.32 -21.22 1.60
CA ILE A 277 -1.89 -20.87 1.57
C ILE A 277 -1.48 -20.30 2.91
N LEU A 278 -2.21 -19.28 3.40
CA LEU A 278 -1.92 -18.66 4.70
C LEU A 278 -1.97 -19.69 5.85
N LYS A 279 -3.00 -20.55 5.87
CA LYS A 279 -3.12 -21.59 6.90
C LYS A 279 -1.87 -22.47 6.96
N LYS A 280 -1.37 -22.93 5.83
CA LYS A 280 -0.16 -23.78 5.79
C LYS A 280 1.09 -23.04 6.26
N LYS A 281 1.22 -21.75 5.90
CA LYS A 281 2.34 -20.92 6.37
C LYS A 281 2.28 -20.69 7.88
N LEU A 282 1.09 -20.46 8.43
CA LEU A 282 0.88 -20.34 9.88
C LEU A 282 1.21 -21.64 10.61
N GLU A 283 0.73 -22.79 10.12
CA GLU A 283 1.06 -24.10 10.69
C GLU A 283 2.58 -24.36 10.69
N HIS A 284 3.27 -23.97 9.62
CA HIS A 284 4.73 -24.08 9.57
C HIS A 284 5.39 -23.16 10.59
N TYR A 285 4.99 -21.90 10.64
CA TYR A 285 5.54 -20.91 11.57
C TYR A 285 5.34 -21.33 13.03
N ASP A 286 4.15 -21.82 13.39
CA ASP A 286 3.84 -22.29 14.74
C ASP A 286 4.70 -23.50 15.16
N ASN A 287 5.08 -24.36 14.20
CA ASN A 287 5.90 -25.53 14.47
C ASN A 287 7.41 -25.24 14.51
N PHE A 288 7.89 -24.32 13.68
CA PHE A 288 9.33 -24.13 13.45
C PHE A 288 9.81 -22.70 13.75
N ASN A 289 8.90 -21.76 14.04
CA ASN A 289 9.18 -20.32 14.18
C ASN A 289 9.91 -19.72 12.99
N GLU A 290 9.61 -20.24 11.79
CA GLU A 290 10.25 -19.87 10.52
C GLU A 290 9.19 -19.55 9.47
N TYR A 291 9.39 -18.45 8.74
CA TYR A 291 8.55 -18.09 7.61
C TYR A 291 9.01 -18.83 6.34
N ILE A 292 8.06 -19.32 5.56
CA ILE A 292 8.33 -19.98 4.28
C ILE A 292 7.56 -19.31 3.13
N ASP A 293 8.20 -19.23 1.97
CA ASP A 293 7.55 -19.04 0.67
C ASP A 293 7.45 -20.39 -0.03
N PHE A 294 6.33 -20.65 -0.70
CA PHE A 294 6.14 -21.90 -1.45
C PHE A 294 6.70 -21.83 -2.89
N LEU A 295 7.10 -20.61 -3.33
CA LEU A 295 7.62 -20.34 -4.67
C LEU A 295 9.10 -19.98 -4.68
#